data_0873840699bdbe865509d8c88c1ba320
#
_entry.id   0873840699bdbe865509d8c88c1ba320
#
_cell.length_a   1.000
_cell.length_b   1.000
_cell.length_c   1.000
_cell.angle_alpha   90.00
_cell.angle_beta   90.00
_cell.angle_gamma   90.00
#
_symmetry.space_group_name_H-M   'P 1'
#
loop_
_entity.id
_entity.type
_entity.pdbx_description
1 polymer ?
#
loop_
_entity_poly.entity_id
_entity_poly.type
_entity_poly.pdbx_seq_one_letter_code
_entity_poly.pdbx_strand_id
1 'polypeptide(L)'
;MTMNRRVLLAGSAAVAAVGTSRRTSAQSWRGQYPELVYAVVPAENATGVTDRYTPFVDYLGRELGTKVTLRVANDYAAVIEGQRAGNIHIGYYGPASFSRARLTGVPTDAFVIDVNSDGSKGYYSVFYVPAKSPYQKIEDLKGKNLGLVDPNSTSGYNMPLYTLDKHGISPDTFFAKTQVTGSHENAVLALAQGTVDVAANWWNADDDSNLTRMLNKGMLKNPDGSPKKKEDFRIILKSELIINSPTAMLSGLPEELKSVIRTTYLEAAAKDNAAFVRLSDGKNQPFQPIDNAAYDDTIKLIQFVDKLRKKSS
;
A
#
# COMPACT_ATOMS: atom_id res chain seq x y z
N MET A 1 -69.19 -13.75 69.65
CA MET A 1 -69.51 -15.06 69.11
C MET A 1 -69.00 -15.17 67.71
N THR A 2 -68.16 -16.20 67.51
CA THR A 2 -67.66 -16.83 66.32
C THR A 2 -66.78 -15.99 65.33
N MET A 3 -65.51 -16.43 65.42
CA MET A 3 -64.44 -16.25 64.42
C MET A 3 -64.81 -16.82 63.06
N ASN A 4 -64.23 -16.26 62.03
CA ASN A 4 -63.82 -17.08 60.93
C ASN A 4 -62.51 -16.52 60.26
N ARG A 5 -61.50 -17.38 60.35
CA ARG A 5 -60.20 -17.26 59.65
C ARG A 5 -60.42 -17.63 58.20
N ARG A 6 -59.82 -16.90 57.30
CA ARG A 6 -59.28 -17.47 56.07
C ARG A 6 -58.05 -16.71 55.66
N VAL A 7 -56.96 -17.40 55.72
CA VAL A 7 -55.63 -17.10 55.18
C VAL A 7 -55.72 -17.15 53.69
N LEU A 8 -55.12 -16.21 53.00
CA LEU A 8 -54.82 -16.28 51.58
C LEU A 8 -53.34 -16.12 51.38
N LEU A 9 -52.72 -17.24 51.06
CA LEU A 9 -51.42 -17.38 50.39
C LEU A 9 -51.58 -17.01 48.94
N ALA A 10 -50.78 -16.08 48.45
CA ALA A 10 -50.42 -15.89 47.02
C ALA A 10 -49.00 -15.32 47.03
N GLY A 11 -48.00 -16.01 46.80
CA GLY A 11 -47.65 -16.72 45.61
C GLY A 11 -46.62 -15.87 44.90
N SER A 12 -45.33 -15.98 45.34
CA SER A 12 -44.18 -15.39 44.66
C SER A 12 -43.90 -16.16 43.37
N ALA A 13 -43.91 -15.53 42.23
CA ALA A 13 -43.27 -16.05 41.03
C ALA A 13 -43.19 -14.93 39.98
N ALA A 14 -42.07 -14.23 39.94
CA ALA A 14 -41.65 -13.52 38.70
C ALA A 14 -40.24 -12.90 38.92
N VAL A 15 -39.23 -13.70 38.95
CA VAL A 15 -37.84 -13.23 38.63
C VAL A 15 -37.16 -14.35 37.89
N ALA A 16 -37.22 -14.33 36.56
CA ALA A 16 -36.23 -15.03 35.72
C ALA A 16 -36.51 -14.72 34.26
N ALA A 17 -36.14 -13.56 33.76
CA ALA A 17 -35.93 -13.33 32.33
C ALA A 17 -35.16 -12.03 32.06
N VAL A 18 -33.94 -11.92 32.55
CA VAL A 18 -33.02 -10.90 32.04
C VAL A 18 -31.64 -11.54 32.03
N GLY A 19 -31.25 -12.12 30.91
CA GLY A 19 -29.90 -12.68 30.86
C GLY A 19 -29.53 -13.49 29.63
N THR A 20 -30.04 -13.15 28.42
CA THR A 20 -29.58 -13.87 27.21
C THR A 20 -29.54 -13.06 25.92
N SER A 21 -29.45 -11.74 25.97
CA SER A 21 -29.45 -10.94 24.71
C SER A 21 -28.14 -10.23 24.37
N ARG A 22 -27.01 -10.60 24.97
CA ARG A 22 -25.70 -9.99 24.62
C ARG A 22 -24.72 -10.88 23.89
N ARG A 23 -25.08 -12.10 23.49
CA ARG A 23 -24.16 -13.00 22.76
C ARG A 23 -24.44 -13.16 21.28
N THR A 24 -25.47 -12.54 20.70
CA THR A 24 -25.86 -12.74 19.31
C THR A 24 -25.35 -11.69 18.32
N SER A 25 -24.76 -10.58 18.76
CA SER A 25 -24.20 -9.58 17.85
C SER A 25 -22.76 -9.82 17.41
N ALA A 26 -21.97 -10.56 18.22
CA ALA A 26 -20.53 -10.76 17.99
C ALA A 26 -20.16 -11.70 16.82
N GLN A 27 -21.11 -12.21 16.06
CA GLN A 27 -20.86 -13.12 14.93
C GLN A 27 -21.66 -12.79 13.65
N SER A 28 -22.42 -11.71 13.63
CA SER A 28 -23.36 -11.41 12.53
C SER A 28 -22.61 -11.13 11.20
N TRP A 29 -21.42 -10.52 11.22
CA TRP A 29 -20.70 -10.17 10.02
C TRP A 29 -20.07 -11.38 9.29
N ARG A 30 -19.74 -12.49 10.01
CA ARG A 30 -19.14 -13.68 9.41
C ARG A 30 -20.05 -14.37 8.39
N GLY A 31 -21.36 -14.32 8.60
CA GLY A 31 -22.36 -14.80 7.66
C GLY A 31 -22.45 -13.94 6.38
N GLN A 32 -22.19 -12.63 6.52
CA GLN A 32 -22.19 -11.69 5.40
C GLN A 32 -20.86 -11.69 4.65
N TYR A 33 -19.74 -11.94 5.34
CA TYR A 33 -18.38 -11.95 4.80
C TYR A 33 -17.68 -13.29 5.07
N PRO A 34 -18.13 -14.38 4.41
CA PRO A 34 -17.50 -15.69 4.56
C PRO A 34 -16.08 -15.71 3.98
N GLU A 35 -15.77 -14.74 3.13
CA GLU A 35 -14.46 -14.52 2.54
C GLU A 35 -14.18 -13.00 2.46
N LEU A 36 -12.97 -12.60 2.82
CA LEU A 36 -12.43 -11.27 2.59
C LEU A 36 -11.35 -11.33 1.51
N VAL A 37 -11.34 -10.34 0.62
CA VAL A 37 -10.31 -10.21 -0.42
C VAL A 37 -9.34 -9.11 -0.01
N TYR A 38 -8.07 -9.48 0.10
CA TYR A 38 -6.94 -8.58 0.29
C TYR A 38 -6.23 -8.37 -1.05
N ALA A 39 -6.02 -7.13 -1.45
CA ALA A 39 -5.31 -6.83 -2.70
C ALA A 39 -4.15 -5.87 -2.48
N VAL A 40 -3.16 -5.95 -3.35
CA VAL A 40 -1.93 -5.16 -3.30
C VAL A 40 -1.69 -4.50 -4.66
N VAL A 41 -1.33 -3.20 -4.67
CA VAL A 41 -0.85 -2.56 -5.89
C VAL A 41 0.45 -3.23 -6.36
N PRO A 42 0.61 -3.52 -7.66
CA PRO A 42 1.71 -4.35 -8.17
C PRO A 42 3.03 -3.54 -8.26
N ALA A 43 3.64 -3.24 -7.13
CA ALA A 43 4.95 -2.61 -7.07
C ALA A 43 6.07 -3.58 -7.48
N GLU A 44 5.85 -4.88 -7.26
CA GLU A 44 6.73 -6.01 -7.57
C GLU A 44 6.05 -6.96 -8.55
N ASN A 45 6.78 -7.95 -9.05
CA ASN A 45 6.18 -9.04 -9.83
C ASN A 45 5.26 -9.92 -8.95
N ALA A 46 4.35 -10.66 -9.61
CA ALA A 46 3.33 -11.46 -8.93
C ALA A 46 3.91 -12.48 -7.94
N THR A 47 5.03 -13.12 -8.28
CA THR A 47 5.70 -14.09 -7.40
C THR A 47 6.22 -13.40 -6.14
N GLY A 48 6.89 -12.25 -6.27
CA GLY A 48 7.39 -11.48 -5.13
C GLY A 48 6.28 -11.03 -4.19
N VAL A 49 5.15 -10.55 -4.74
CA VAL A 49 3.96 -10.20 -3.96
C VAL A 49 3.43 -11.44 -3.23
N THR A 50 3.23 -12.56 -3.94
CA THR A 50 2.69 -13.79 -3.35
C THR A 50 3.57 -14.28 -2.21
N ASP A 51 4.88 -14.37 -2.42
CA ASP A 51 5.84 -14.86 -1.41
C ASP A 51 5.86 -14.02 -0.13
N ARG A 52 5.68 -12.70 -0.25
CA ARG A 52 5.69 -11.80 0.90
C ARG A 52 4.36 -11.71 1.63
N TYR A 53 3.26 -11.66 0.87
CA TYR A 53 1.94 -11.37 1.44
C TYR A 53 1.18 -12.61 1.88
N THR A 54 1.40 -13.80 1.29
CA THR A 54 0.64 -15.01 1.65
C THR A 54 0.72 -15.33 3.14
N PRO A 55 1.91 -15.37 3.80
CA PRO A 55 1.97 -15.67 5.25
C PRO A 55 1.18 -14.68 6.10
N PHE A 56 1.17 -13.39 5.71
CA PHE A 56 0.42 -12.37 6.41
C PHE A 56 -1.10 -12.48 6.19
N VAL A 57 -1.51 -12.81 4.97
CA VAL A 57 -2.92 -13.06 4.64
C VAL A 57 -3.45 -14.30 5.37
N ASP A 58 -2.63 -15.35 5.49
CA ASP A 58 -2.95 -16.53 6.30
C ASP A 58 -3.10 -16.19 7.78
N TYR A 59 -2.20 -15.33 8.31
CA TYR A 59 -2.32 -14.79 9.66
C TYR A 59 -3.65 -14.03 9.84
N LEU A 60 -3.99 -13.13 8.92
CA LEU A 60 -5.28 -12.41 8.96
C LEU A 60 -6.46 -13.39 8.99
N GLY A 61 -6.43 -14.43 8.15
CA GLY A 61 -7.49 -15.43 8.09
C GLY A 61 -7.69 -16.17 9.43
N ARG A 62 -6.59 -16.55 10.08
CA ARG A 62 -6.63 -17.19 11.41
C ARG A 62 -7.22 -16.28 12.49
N GLU A 63 -6.72 -15.04 12.58
CA GLU A 63 -7.15 -14.10 13.61
C GLU A 63 -8.60 -13.61 13.41
N LEU A 64 -9.02 -13.40 12.18
CA LEU A 64 -10.38 -12.98 11.85
C LEU A 64 -11.39 -14.14 11.91
N GLY A 65 -10.91 -15.39 11.85
CA GLY A 65 -11.78 -16.57 11.79
C GLY A 65 -12.68 -16.59 10.55
N THR A 66 -12.18 -16.05 9.43
CA THR A 66 -12.81 -16.10 8.11
C THR A 66 -11.73 -16.26 7.05
N LYS A 67 -12.10 -16.79 5.88
CA LYS A 67 -11.14 -16.92 4.76
C LYS A 67 -10.68 -15.52 4.30
N VAL A 68 -9.38 -15.32 4.16
CA VAL A 68 -8.81 -14.14 3.51
C VAL A 68 -8.03 -14.59 2.28
N THR A 69 -8.34 -14.01 1.12
CA THR A 69 -7.71 -14.39 -0.15
C THR A 69 -6.86 -13.24 -0.66
N LEU A 70 -5.60 -13.53 -0.95
CA LEU A 70 -4.70 -12.58 -1.61
C LEU A 70 -5.06 -12.48 -3.10
N ARG A 71 -5.26 -11.26 -3.58
CA ARG A 71 -5.40 -10.93 -4.99
C ARG A 71 -4.21 -10.10 -5.46
N VAL A 72 -3.42 -10.63 -6.34
CA VAL A 72 -2.38 -9.89 -7.06
C VAL A 72 -3.05 -9.15 -8.20
N ALA A 73 -3.01 -7.81 -8.18
CA ALA A 73 -3.60 -6.98 -9.21
C ALA A 73 -2.68 -6.88 -10.44
N ASN A 74 -3.26 -6.69 -11.62
CA ASN A 74 -2.50 -6.52 -12.86
C ASN A 74 -1.88 -5.11 -12.98
N ASP A 75 -2.57 -4.10 -12.41
CA ASP A 75 -2.14 -2.70 -12.35
C ASP A 75 -2.71 -2.01 -11.11
N TYR A 76 -2.31 -0.78 -10.88
CA TYR A 76 -2.77 0.03 -9.73
C TYR A 76 -4.27 0.36 -9.81
N ALA A 77 -4.80 0.58 -11.03
CA ALA A 77 -6.21 0.89 -11.24
C ALA A 77 -7.11 -0.29 -10.87
N ALA A 78 -6.66 -1.53 -11.08
CA ALA A 78 -7.40 -2.74 -10.74
C ALA A 78 -7.72 -2.84 -9.23
N VAL A 79 -6.82 -2.35 -8.35
CA VAL A 79 -7.09 -2.30 -6.90
C VAL A 79 -8.15 -1.23 -6.60
N ILE A 80 -8.04 -0.05 -7.22
CA ILE A 80 -9.00 1.06 -7.06
C ILE A 80 -10.40 0.61 -7.49
N GLU A 81 -10.52 0.07 -8.70
CA GLU A 81 -11.82 -0.34 -9.26
C GLU A 81 -12.37 -1.60 -8.58
N GLY A 82 -11.50 -2.52 -8.17
CA GLY A 82 -11.92 -3.69 -7.39
C GLY A 82 -12.53 -3.31 -6.03
N GLN A 83 -11.96 -2.29 -5.37
CA GLN A 83 -12.52 -1.77 -4.12
C GLN A 83 -13.79 -0.93 -4.38
N ARG A 84 -13.84 -0.13 -5.46
CA ARG A 84 -15.06 0.56 -5.90
C ARG A 84 -16.24 -0.39 -6.08
N ALA A 85 -15.98 -1.53 -6.71
CA ALA A 85 -16.99 -2.55 -6.97
C ALA A 85 -17.34 -3.42 -5.74
N GLY A 86 -16.69 -3.21 -4.59
CA GLY A 86 -16.87 -4.03 -3.40
C GLY A 86 -16.22 -5.43 -3.48
N ASN A 87 -15.44 -5.71 -4.52
CA ASN A 87 -14.77 -7.00 -4.73
C ASN A 87 -13.42 -7.11 -4.00
N ILE A 88 -12.90 -6.01 -3.47
CA ILE A 88 -11.70 -5.93 -2.64
C ILE A 88 -12.11 -5.28 -1.33
N HIS A 89 -11.92 -6.00 -0.23
CA HIS A 89 -12.32 -5.57 1.10
C HIS A 89 -11.21 -4.79 1.81
N ILE A 90 -9.96 -5.21 1.60
CA ILE A 90 -8.76 -4.60 2.17
C ILE A 90 -7.77 -4.37 1.02
N GLY A 91 -7.25 -3.15 0.88
CA GLY A 91 -6.29 -2.77 -0.15
C GLY A 91 -5.02 -2.19 0.45
N TYR A 92 -3.86 -2.71 0.04
CA TYR A 92 -2.58 -2.04 0.27
C TYR A 92 -2.29 -1.12 -0.92
N TYR A 93 -2.13 0.15 -0.65
CA TYR A 93 -2.00 1.21 -1.63
C TYR A 93 -0.67 1.94 -1.52
N GLY A 94 -0.21 2.53 -2.63
CA GLY A 94 0.67 3.69 -2.53
C GLY A 94 -0.15 4.95 -2.18
N PRO A 95 0.45 6.00 -1.61
CA PRO A 95 -0.28 7.21 -1.23
C PRO A 95 -1.07 7.84 -2.39
N ALA A 96 -0.51 7.91 -3.61
CA ALA A 96 -1.20 8.47 -4.76
C ALA A 96 -2.38 7.61 -5.21
N SER A 97 -2.24 6.27 -5.27
CA SER A 97 -3.36 5.39 -5.64
C SER A 97 -4.49 5.42 -4.61
N PHE A 98 -4.17 5.49 -3.31
CA PHE A 98 -5.16 5.71 -2.26
C PHE A 98 -5.86 7.07 -2.41
N SER A 99 -5.09 8.13 -2.60
CA SER A 99 -5.64 9.48 -2.84
C SER A 99 -6.50 9.54 -4.10
N ARG A 100 -6.10 8.84 -5.17
CA ARG A 100 -6.90 8.70 -6.40
C ARG A 100 -8.22 7.98 -6.14
N ALA A 101 -8.20 6.87 -5.39
CA ALA A 101 -9.41 6.16 -4.99
C ALA A 101 -10.39 7.11 -4.26
N ARG A 102 -9.92 7.85 -3.26
CA ARG A 102 -10.75 8.82 -2.53
C ARG A 102 -11.27 9.95 -3.43
N LEU A 103 -10.40 10.56 -4.23
CA LEU A 103 -10.74 11.66 -5.13
C LEU A 103 -11.83 11.26 -6.14
N THR A 104 -11.86 10.01 -6.54
CA THR A 104 -12.85 9.46 -7.48
C THR A 104 -14.06 8.81 -6.78
N GLY A 105 -14.20 8.97 -5.48
CA GLY A 105 -15.38 8.54 -4.71
C GLY A 105 -15.44 7.05 -4.38
N VAL A 106 -14.28 6.36 -4.33
CA VAL A 106 -14.24 4.98 -3.80
C VAL A 106 -14.47 5.02 -2.29
N PRO A 107 -15.42 4.24 -1.74
CA PRO A 107 -15.70 4.21 -0.31
C PRO A 107 -14.59 3.41 0.42
N THR A 108 -13.48 4.07 0.74
CA THR A 108 -12.29 3.46 1.34
C THR A 108 -11.72 4.31 2.46
N ASP A 109 -11.34 3.66 3.57
CA ASP A 109 -10.79 4.30 4.76
C ASP A 109 -9.40 3.72 5.08
N ALA A 110 -8.38 4.58 5.10
CA ALA A 110 -7.07 4.21 5.63
C ALA A 110 -7.19 3.90 7.12
N PHE A 111 -6.51 2.86 7.59
CA PHE A 111 -6.59 2.48 9.00
C PHE A 111 -5.24 2.16 9.64
N VAL A 112 -4.23 1.76 8.88
CA VAL A 112 -2.84 1.60 9.33
C VAL A 112 -1.86 2.09 8.27
N ILE A 113 -0.69 2.50 8.74
CA ILE A 113 0.44 2.95 7.93
C ILE A 113 1.68 2.13 8.25
N ASP A 114 2.52 1.90 7.24
CA ASP A 114 3.85 1.34 7.42
C ASP A 114 4.75 2.30 8.21
N VAL A 115 5.56 1.74 9.10
CA VAL A 115 6.55 2.49 9.89
C VAL A 115 7.92 1.91 9.59
N ASN A 116 8.85 2.72 9.14
CA ASN A 116 10.19 2.30 8.78
C ASN A 116 10.99 1.83 10.02
N SER A 117 12.09 1.12 9.82
CA SER A 117 12.94 0.62 10.92
C SER A 117 13.47 1.72 11.84
N ASP A 118 13.64 2.94 11.33
CA ASP A 118 14.06 4.13 12.09
C ASP A 118 12.89 4.87 12.79
N GLY A 119 11.65 4.36 12.66
CA GLY A 119 10.43 4.97 13.21
C GLY A 119 9.81 6.06 12.33
N SER A 120 10.42 6.43 11.22
CA SER A 120 9.84 7.38 10.28
C SER A 120 8.64 6.79 9.54
N LYS A 121 7.76 7.67 9.04
CA LYS A 121 6.57 7.28 8.27
C LYS A 121 6.59 7.92 6.88
N GLY A 122 7.75 7.93 6.28
CA GLY A 122 7.93 8.53 4.97
C GLY A 122 9.08 7.91 4.20
N TYR A 123 9.06 8.10 2.89
CA TYR A 123 10.04 7.61 1.93
C TYR A 123 10.22 8.62 0.81
N TYR A 124 11.02 8.31 -0.19
CA TYR A 124 11.35 9.24 -1.28
C TYR A 124 11.15 8.61 -2.65
N SER A 125 10.93 9.46 -3.63
CA SER A 125 11.18 9.15 -5.03
C SER A 125 12.61 9.51 -5.38
N VAL A 126 13.30 8.64 -6.13
CA VAL A 126 14.65 8.87 -6.61
C VAL A 126 14.74 8.61 -8.11
N PHE A 127 15.69 9.29 -8.76
CA PHE A 127 16.03 9.07 -10.16
C PHE A 127 17.36 8.32 -10.23
N TYR A 128 17.30 7.05 -10.63
CA TYR A 128 18.47 6.21 -10.85
C TYR A 128 18.97 6.33 -12.27
N VAL A 129 20.29 6.41 -12.41
CA VAL A 129 21.02 6.29 -13.68
C VAL A 129 22.10 5.22 -13.55
N PRO A 130 22.62 4.64 -14.67
CA PRO A 130 23.82 3.78 -14.60
C PRO A 130 25.00 4.58 -14.04
N ALA A 131 25.73 4.04 -13.07
CA ALA A 131 26.86 4.74 -12.43
C ALA A 131 27.98 5.11 -13.40
N LYS A 132 28.17 4.29 -14.46
CA LYS A 132 29.14 4.52 -15.53
C LYS A 132 28.68 5.55 -16.57
N SER A 133 27.43 6.03 -16.48
CA SER A 133 26.94 7.07 -17.40
C SER A 133 27.55 8.44 -17.07
N PRO A 134 27.60 9.37 -18.03
CA PRO A 134 28.10 10.73 -17.78
C PRO A 134 27.12 11.58 -16.95
N TYR A 135 25.91 11.09 -16.67
CA TYR A 135 24.83 11.86 -16.05
C TYR A 135 25.10 12.05 -14.55
N GLN A 136 25.29 13.31 -14.10
CA GLN A 136 25.55 13.67 -12.71
C GLN A 136 24.36 14.38 -12.07
N LYS A 137 23.53 15.04 -12.87
CA LYS A 137 22.37 15.81 -12.45
C LYS A 137 21.24 15.66 -13.49
N ILE A 138 20.05 16.09 -13.11
CA ILE A 138 18.84 15.89 -13.93
C ILE A 138 18.94 16.61 -15.29
N GLU A 139 19.62 17.75 -15.36
CA GLU A 139 19.79 18.53 -16.57
C GLU A 139 20.62 17.80 -17.66
N ASP A 140 21.48 16.87 -17.25
CA ASP A 140 22.29 16.06 -18.19
C ASP A 140 21.43 15.07 -19.00
N LEU A 141 20.18 14.88 -18.60
CA LEU A 141 19.26 13.93 -19.22
C LEU A 141 18.41 14.54 -20.36
N LYS A 142 18.69 15.77 -20.78
CA LYS A 142 17.97 16.36 -21.92
C LYS A 142 18.11 15.49 -23.17
N GLY A 143 16.96 15.14 -23.77
CA GLY A 143 16.92 14.26 -24.95
C GLY A 143 17.16 12.78 -24.64
N LYS A 144 17.09 12.36 -23.37
CA LYS A 144 17.26 10.96 -22.94
C LYS A 144 15.89 10.31 -22.67
N ASN A 145 15.87 9.00 -22.41
CA ASN A 145 14.65 8.24 -22.18
C ASN A 145 14.39 8.11 -20.68
N LEU A 146 13.20 8.52 -20.22
CA LEU A 146 12.75 8.42 -18.83
C LEU A 146 11.83 7.21 -18.64
N GLY A 147 12.13 6.34 -17.67
CA GLY A 147 11.25 5.28 -17.20
C GLY A 147 10.45 5.73 -15.97
N LEU A 148 9.13 5.75 -16.11
CA LEU A 148 8.15 5.94 -15.04
C LEU A 148 7.40 4.63 -14.78
N VAL A 149 6.75 4.50 -13.61
CA VAL A 149 6.12 3.24 -13.18
C VAL A 149 4.69 3.11 -13.71
N ASP A 150 3.72 3.65 -13.00
CA ASP A 150 2.28 3.58 -13.28
C ASP A 150 1.66 4.94 -12.93
N PRO A 151 0.71 5.48 -13.69
CA PRO A 151 0.10 6.79 -13.43
C PRO A 151 -0.48 6.96 -12.02
N ASN A 152 -0.81 5.86 -11.33
CA ASN A 152 -1.28 5.87 -9.95
C ASN A 152 -0.17 5.61 -8.92
N SER A 153 1.09 5.40 -9.35
CA SER A 153 2.23 5.29 -8.44
C SER A 153 2.63 6.67 -7.90
N THR A 154 2.93 6.74 -6.58
CA THR A 154 3.42 7.97 -5.96
C THR A 154 4.86 8.24 -6.37
N SER A 155 5.79 7.42 -5.94
CA SER A 155 7.23 7.61 -6.17
C SER A 155 7.71 7.21 -7.56
N GLY A 156 6.91 6.46 -8.30
CA GLY A 156 7.26 6.05 -9.66
C GLY A 156 6.65 6.94 -10.75
N TYR A 157 5.75 7.87 -10.40
CA TYR A 157 5.08 8.69 -11.40
C TYR A 157 4.73 10.10 -10.91
N ASN A 158 3.85 10.22 -9.90
CA ASN A 158 3.31 11.53 -9.53
C ASN A 158 4.37 12.42 -8.88
N MET A 159 5.14 11.91 -7.93
CA MET A 159 6.22 12.66 -7.29
C MET A 159 7.39 12.95 -8.26
N PRO A 160 7.84 12.04 -9.13
CA PRO A 160 8.79 12.37 -10.18
C PRO A 160 8.36 13.53 -11.06
N LEU A 161 7.12 13.54 -11.56
CA LEU A 161 6.62 14.62 -12.42
C LEU A 161 6.56 15.96 -11.66
N TYR A 162 6.11 15.94 -10.41
CA TYR A 162 6.11 17.12 -9.55
C TYR A 162 7.53 17.63 -9.26
N THR A 163 8.47 16.72 -8.99
CA THR A 163 9.87 17.07 -8.75
C THR A 163 10.51 17.70 -9.99
N LEU A 164 10.27 17.13 -11.17
CA LEU A 164 10.75 17.69 -12.44
C LEU A 164 10.19 19.09 -12.70
N ASP A 165 8.89 19.31 -12.48
CA ASP A 165 8.27 20.63 -12.62
C ASP A 165 8.90 21.68 -11.69
N LYS A 166 9.22 21.31 -10.43
CA LYS A 166 9.95 22.17 -9.50
C LYS A 166 11.36 22.55 -9.97
N HIS A 167 11.97 21.71 -10.81
CA HIS A 167 13.23 22.00 -11.49
C HIS A 167 13.05 22.72 -12.83
N GLY A 168 11.82 23.16 -13.16
CA GLY A 168 11.53 23.82 -14.44
C GLY A 168 11.58 22.89 -15.64
N ILE A 169 11.47 21.58 -15.43
CA ILE A 169 11.58 20.55 -16.46
C ILE A 169 10.20 20.02 -16.81
N SER A 170 9.74 20.25 -18.03
CA SER A 170 8.58 19.60 -18.62
C SER A 170 9.01 18.28 -19.28
N PRO A 171 8.53 17.12 -18.80
CA PRO A 171 8.97 15.83 -19.32
C PRO A 171 8.79 15.68 -20.84
N ASP A 172 7.68 16.17 -21.38
CA ASP A 172 7.31 16.00 -22.78
C ASP A 172 8.22 16.75 -23.77
N THR A 173 8.88 17.81 -23.31
CA THR A 173 9.80 18.62 -24.13
C THR A 173 11.27 18.40 -23.78
N PHE A 174 11.53 17.87 -22.60
CA PHE A 174 12.88 17.67 -22.08
C PHE A 174 13.45 16.30 -22.44
N PHE A 175 12.66 15.22 -22.22
CA PHE A 175 13.07 13.86 -22.55
C PHE A 175 12.73 13.53 -24.02
N ALA A 176 13.55 12.69 -24.65
CA ALA A 176 13.23 12.16 -25.97
C ALA A 176 11.99 11.25 -25.92
N LYS A 177 11.86 10.49 -24.83
CA LYS A 177 10.71 9.60 -24.58
C LYS A 177 10.49 9.44 -23.09
N THR A 178 9.24 9.49 -22.68
CA THR A 178 8.78 9.05 -21.34
C THR A 178 8.03 7.73 -21.50
N GLN A 179 8.48 6.69 -20.80
CA GLN A 179 7.92 5.34 -20.89
C GLN A 179 7.31 4.92 -19.56
N VAL A 180 6.05 4.46 -19.59
CA VAL A 180 5.39 3.81 -18.47
C VAL A 180 5.77 2.33 -18.46
N THR A 181 6.40 1.85 -17.38
CA THR A 181 6.96 0.50 -17.26
C THR A 181 6.04 -0.47 -16.51
N GLY A 182 4.98 0.04 -15.86
CA GLY A 182 3.94 -0.72 -15.16
C GLY A 182 4.28 -1.09 -13.71
N SER A 183 5.54 -1.34 -13.37
CA SER A 183 5.96 -1.63 -12.00
C SER A 183 7.32 -1.04 -11.64
N HIS A 184 7.62 -0.95 -10.36
CA HIS A 184 8.93 -0.48 -9.89
C HIS A 184 10.08 -1.40 -10.31
N GLU A 185 9.85 -2.72 -10.30
CA GLU A 185 10.85 -3.70 -10.78
C GLU A 185 11.11 -3.52 -12.27
N ASN A 186 10.05 -3.36 -13.09
CA ASN A 186 10.20 -3.15 -14.54
C ASN A 186 10.97 -1.87 -14.86
N ALA A 187 10.78 -0.79 -14.09
CA ALA A 187 11.53 0.46 -14.27
C ALA A 187 13.03 0.26 -14.05
N VAL A 188 13.42 -0.47 -13.00
CA VAL A 188 14.84 -0.80 -12.74
C VAL A 188 15.38 -1.79 -13.79
N LEU A 189 14.59 -2.77 -14.22
CA LEU A 189 14.99 -3.69 -15.30
C LEU A 189 15.23 -2.94 -16.61
N ALA A 190 14.33 -2.02 -16.99
CA ALA A 190 14.49 -1.19 -18.19
C ALA A 190 15.78 -0.34 -18.13
N LEU A 191 16.10 0.21 -16.95
CA LEU A 191 17.36 0.92 -16.71
C LEU A 191 18.57 -0.02 -16.82
N ALA A 192 18.52 -1.17 -16.17
CA ALA A 192 19.62 -2.15 -16.15
C ALA A 192 19.92 -2.72 -17.54
N GLN A 193 18.91 -2.78 -18.42
CA GLN A 193 19.00 -3.26 -19.81
C GLN A 193 19.31 -2.12 -20.81
N GLY A 194 19.36 -0.86 -20.35
CA GLY A 194 19.62 0.30 -21.22
C GLY A 194 18.44 0.70 -22.11
N THR A 195 17.23 0.22 -21.82
CA THR A 195 15.99 0.62 -22.53
C THR A 195 15.59 2.06 -22.19
N VAL A 196 15.91 2.48 -20.97
CA VAL A 196 15.80 3.86 -20.50
C VAL A 196 17.14 4.32 -19.94
N ASP A 197 17.38 5.63 -19.97
CA ASP A 197 18.62 6.25 -19.46
C ASP A 197 18.51 6.60 -17.97
N VAL A 198 17.27 6.83 -17.50
CA VAL A 198 16.93 7.15 -16.13
C VAL A 198 15.62 6.47 -15.72
N ALA A 199 15.52 6.00 -14.48
CA ALA A 199 14.31 5.40 -13.96
C ALA A 199 13.92 6.02 -12.61
N ALA A 200 12.65 6.41 -12.48
CA ALA A 200 12.07 6.82 -11.20
C ALA A 200 11.70 5.61 -10.36
N ASN A 201 12.01 5.67 -9.05
CA ASN A 201 11.72 4.54 -8.15
C ASN A 201 11.59 4.99 -6.69
N TRP A 202 11.11 4.09 -5.83
CA TRP A 202 11.07 4.34 -4.39
C TRP A 202 12.40 4.01 -3.70
N TRP A 203 12.71 4.80 -2.68
CA TRP A 203 13.89 4.67 -1.85
C TRP A 203 13.58 5.14 -0.42
N ASN A 204 13.95 4.35 0.55
CA ASN A 204 13.83 4.62 1.97
C ASN A 204 15.20 4.95 2.57
N ALA A 205 16.11 4.01 2.38
CA ALA A 205 17.47 4.05 2.87
C ALA A 205 18.39 3.31 1.88
N ASP A 206 19.67 3.39 2.11
CA ASP A 206 20.69 2.77 1.28
C ASP A 206 20.58 1.24 1.21
N ASP A 207 20.01 0.63 2.24
CA ASP A 207 19.75 -0.81 2.34
C ASP A 207 18.24 -1.14 2.25
N ASP A 208 17.40 -0.14 1.98
CA ASP A 208 15.95 -0.31 1.84
C ASP A 208 15.40 0.51 0.65
N SER A 209 15.40 -0.11 -0.50
CA SER A 209 14.85 0.41 -1.75
C SER A 209 14.42 -0.74 -2.65
N ASN A 210 13.64 -0.45 -3.70
CA ASN A 210 13.32 -1.46 -4.70
C ASN A 210 14.58 -2.02 -5.37
N LEU A 211 15.55 -1.14 -5.69
CA LEU A 211 16.82 -1.56 -6.26
C LEU A 211 17.54 -2.57 -5.35
N THR A 212 17.63 -2.27 -4.05
CA THR A 212 18.28 -3.16 -3.08
C THR A 212 17.57 -4.51 -2.98
N ARG A 213 16.22 -4.51 -2.97
CA ARG A 213 15.44 -5.76 -2.98
C ARG A 213 15.72 -6.62 -4.22
N MET A 214 15.76 -6.00 -5.40
CA MET A 214 16.05 -6.71 -6.65
C MET A 214 17.48 -7.27 -6.70
N LEU A 215 18.44 -6.52 -6.19
CA LEU A 215 19.83 -6.99 -6.07
C LEU A 215 19.94 -8.19 -5.13
N ASN A 216 19.32 -8.12 -3.96
CA ASN A 216 19.32 -9.21 -2.97
C ASN A 216 18.63 -10.48 -3.50
N LYS A 217 17.61 -10.33 -4.38
CA LYS A 217 16.94 -11.45 -5.06
C LYS A 217 17.73 -11.96 -6.31
N GLY A 218 18.89 -11.37 -6.65
CA GLY A 218 19.67 -11.75 -7.83
C GLY A 218 18.97 -11.49 -9.17
N MET A 219 18.01 -10.56 -9.20
CA MET A 219 17.22 -10.26 -10.41
C MET A 219 17.97 -9.44 -11.45
N LEU A 220 19.03 -8.73 -11.04
CA LEU A 220 19.78 -7.82 -11.91
C LEU A 220 21.11 -8.46 -12.28
N LYS A 221 21.34 -8.65 -13.59
CA LYS A 221 22.55 -9.28 -14.13
C LYS A 221 23.19 -8.41 -15.20
N ASN A 222 24.49 -8.54 -15.31
CA ASN A 222 25.28 -8.01 -16.42
C ASN A 222 25.10 -8.90 -17.68
N PRO A 223 25.48 -8.43 -18.89
CA PRO A 223 25.41 -9.24 -20.10
C PRO A 223 26.17 -10.57 -20.05
N ASP A 224 27.23 -10.65 -19.23
CA ASP A 224 28.03 -11.87 -19.00
C ASP A 224 27.39 -12.83 -17.97
N GLY A 225 26.18 -12.50 -17.44
CA GLY A 225 25.47 -13.27 -16.43
C GLY A 225 25.89 -13.00 -14.99
N SER A 226 26.94 -12.23 -14.75
CA SER A 226 27.37 -11.86 -13.40
C SER A 226 26.34 -10.94 -12.74
N PRO A 227 26.16 -10.99 -11.39
CA PRO A 227 25.20 -10.14 -10.71
C PRO A 227 25.65 -8.67 -10.77
N LYS A 228 24.67 -7.78 -11.00
CA LYS A 228 24.88 -6.34 -10.79
C LYS A 228 24.99 -6.03 -9.30
N LYS A 229 25.65 -4.91 -9.00
CA LYS A 229 25.85 -4.40 -7.64
C LYS A 229 25.20 -3.03 -7.48
N LYS A 230 25.06 -2.56 -6.25
CA LYS A 230 24.50 -1.24 -5.93
C LYS A 230 25.33 -0.12 -6.59
N GLU A 231 26.63 -0.28 -6.63
CA GLU A 231 27.59 0.66 -7.21
C GLU A 231 27.46 0.79 -8.73
N ASP A 232 26.73 -0.10 -9.40
CA ASP A 232 26.41 0.02 -10.83
C ASP A 232 25.30 1.07 -11.10
N PHE A 233 24.66 1.59 -10.04
CA PHE A 233 23.60 2.57 -10.10
C PHE A 233 23.93 3.80 -9.26
N ARG A 234 23.45 4.97 -9.69
CA ARG A 234 23.60 6.23 -8.98
C ARG A 234 22.28 6.96 -8.90
N ILE A 235 21.98 7.54 -7.76
CA ILE A 235 20.88 8.49 -7.58
C ILE A 235 21.40 9.88 -7.96
N ILE A 236 20.73 10.56 -8.88
CA ILE A 236 21.08 11.92 -9.32
C ILE A 236 20.08 12.97 -8.84
N LEU A 237 18.90 12.55 -8.41
CA LEU A 237 17.89 13.44 -7.84
C LEU A 237 17.03 12.66 -6.85
N LYS A 238 16.69 13.30 -5.74
CA LYS A 238 15.77 12.80 -4.71
C LYS A 238 14.65 13.82 -4.48
N SER A 239 13.42 13.34 -4.36
CA SER A 239 12.24 14.17 -4.12
C SER A 239 12.16 14.70 -2.68
N GLU A 240 11.14 15.52 -2.42
CA GLU A 240 10.64 15.75 -1.08
C GLU A 240 10.11 14.44 -0.46
N LEU A 241 9.94 14.46 0.88
CA LEU A 241 9.42 13.32 1.63
C LEU A 241 7.99 12.99 1.20
N ILE A 242 7.72 11.72 1.00
CA ILE A 242 6.41 11.15 0.70
C ILE A 242 5.94 10.41 1.95
N ILE A 243 4.71 10.60 2.38
CA ILE A 243 4.09 9.79 3.44
C ILE A 243 4.08 8.31 3.05
N ASN A 244 4.30 7.40 4.00
CA ASN A 244 4.28 5.95 3.74
C ASN A 244 2.90 5.45 3.26
N SER A 245 2.92 4.26 2.71
CA SER A 245 1.76 3.56 2.15
C SER A 245 0.71 3.24 3.21
N PRO A 246 -0.58 3.49 2.93
CA PRO A 246 -1.66 3.02 3.78
C PRO A 246 -2.10 1.61 3.42
N THR A 247 -2.57 0.87 4.42
CA THR A 247 -3.58 -0.16 4.18
C THR A 247 -4.96 0.45 4.46
N ALA A 248 -5.89 0.23 3.54
CA ALA A 248 -7.24 0.78 3.62
C ALA A 248 -8.30 -0.31 3.46
N MET A 249 -9.46 -0.12 4.07
CA MET A 249 -10.57 -1.06 3.99
C MET A 249 -11.82 -0.37 3.45
N LEU A 250 -12.76 -1.13 2.91
CA LEU A 250 -14.06 -0.60 2.49
C LEU A 250 -14.76 0.10 3.66
N SER A 251 -15.22 1.33 3.44
CA SER A 251 -15.95 2.12 4.44
C SER A 251 -17.27 1.45 4.86
N GLY A 252 -17.89 0.69 3.95
CA GLY A 252 -19.17 0.00 4.18
C GLY A 252 -19.08 -1.31 4.97
N LEU A 253 -17.89 -1.75 5.39
CA LEU A 253 -17.77 -2.92 6.27
C LEU A 253 -18.43 -2.64 7.63
N PRO A 254 -19.04 -3.65 8.28
CA PRO A 254 -19.55 -3.53 9.65
C PRO A 254 -18.48 -2.99 10.62
N GLU A 255 -18.86 -2.08 11.52
CA GLU A 255 -17.90 -1.46 12.46
C GLU A 255 -17.16 -2.48 13.32
N GLU A 256 -17.86 -3.56 13.72
CA GLU A 256 -17.24 -4.66 14.45
C GLU A 256 -16.12 -5.32 13.63
N LEU A 257 -16.38 -5.61 12.34
CA LEU A 257 -15.36 -6.18 11.44
C LEU A 257 -14.19 -5.21 11.22
N LYS A 258 -14.47 -3.93 10.99
CA LYS A 258 -13.43 -2.89 10.88
C LYS A 258 -12.55 -2.81 12.12
N SER A 259 -13.16 -2.88 13.31
CA SER A 259 -12.42 -2.88 14.59
C SER A 259 -11.52 -4.10 14.72
N VAL A 260 -12.02 -5.30 14.40
CA VAL A 260 -11.23 -6.54 14.48
C VAL A 260 -10.09 -6.51 13.47
N ILE A 261 -10.33 -6.09 12.21
CA ILE A 261 -9.28 -5.94 11.19
C ILE A 261 -8.18 -5.00 11.72
N ARG A 262 -8.54 -3.82 12.22
CA ARG A 262 -7.57 -2.84 12.74
C ARG A 262 -6.73 -3.44 13.87
N THR A 263 -7.37 -4.07 14.85
CA THR A 263 -6.68 -4.70 15.98
C THR A 263 -5.71 -5.79 15.50
N THR A 264 -6.16 -6.65 14.57
CA THR A 264 -5.33 -7.72 14.00
C THR A 264 -4.07 -7.16 13.34
N TYR A 265 -4.18 -6.07 12.58
CA TYR A 265 -3.00 -5.42 11.99
C TYR A 265 -2.04 -4.85 13.03
N LEU A 266 -2.56 -4.13 14.03
CA LEU A 266 -1.73 -3.49 15.06
C LEU A 266 -1.01 -4.51 15.94
N GLU A 267 -1.56 -5.69 16.12
CA GLU A 267 -0.99 -6.78 16.93
C GLU A 267 -0.12 -7.75 16.12
N ALA A 268 -0.06 -7.61 14.78
CA ALA A 268 0.56 -8.59 13.90
C ALA A 268 2.02 -8.91 14.26
N ALA A 269 2.83 -7.90 14.53
CA ALA A 269 4.23 -8.09 14.89
C ALA A 269 4.41 -8.88 16.22
N ALA A 270 3.45 -8.76 17.13
CA ALA A 270 3.48 -9.47 18.42
C ALA A 270 2.91 -10.90 18.31
N LYS A 271 1.85 -11.08 17.49
CA LYS A 271 1.15 -12.37 17.38
C LYS A 271 1.76 -13.33 16.37
N ASP A 272 2.27 -12.81 15.25
CA ASP A 272 2.93 -13.60 14.22
C ASP A 272 4.11 -12.80 13.61
N ASN A 273 5.19 -12.71 14.39
CA ASN A 273 6.38 -11.98 13.98
C ASN A 273 6.98 -12.52 12.67
N ALA A 274 6.87 -13.81 12.42
CA ALA A 274 7.42 -14.41 11.20
C ALA A 274 6.68 -13.90 9.95
N ALA A 275 5.36 -13.89 9.99
CA ALA A 275 4.53 -13.33 8.91
C ALA A 275 4.76 -11.82 8.74
N PHE A 276 4.87 -11.07 9.83
CA PHE A 276 5.12 -9.64 9.81
C PHE A 276 6.51 -9.30 9.23
N VAL A 277 7.57 -9.99 9.67
CA VAL A 277 8.93 -9.81 9.16
C VAL A 277 9.00 -10.19 7.67
N ARG A 278 8.32 -11.27 7.26
CA ARG A 278 8.27 -11.67 5.85
C ARG A 278 7.59 -10.62 4.98
N LEU A 279 6.48 -10.03 5.45
CA LEU A 279 5.76 -8.97 4.76
C LEU A 279 6.64 -7.74 4.51
N SER A 280 7.44 -7.34 5.49
CA SER A 280 8.24 -6.11 5.47
C SER A 280 9.69 -6.31 5.03
N ASP A 281 10.11 -7.54 4.67
CA ASP A 281 11.52 -7.91 4.49
C ASP A 281 12.39 -7.53 5.72
N GLY A 282 11.80 -7.52 6.92
CA GLY A 282 12.45 -7.13 8.17
C GLY A 282 12.78 -5.64 8.28
N LYS A 283 12.18 -4.79 7.45
CA LYS A 283 12.51 -3.36 7.35
C LYS A 283 11.51 -2.42 8.03
N ASN A 284 10.45 -2.97 8.67
CA ASN A 284 9.42 -2.16 9.31
C ASN A 284 9.35 -2.41 10.81
N GLN A 285 8.96 -1.37 11.55
CA GLN A 285 8.39 -1.45 12.89
C GLN A 285 6.90 -1.83 12.81
N PRO A 286 6.25 -2.21 13.94
CA PRO A 286 4.82 -2.50 13.95
C PRO A 286 3.99 -1.39 13.31
N PHE A 287 2.92 -1.78 12.62
CA PHE A 287 1.97 -0.83 12.03
C PHE A 287 1.47 0.18 13.06
N GLN A 288 1.20 1.40 12.61
CA GLN A 288 0.55 2.43 13.41
C GLN A 288 -0.78 2.86 12.83
N PRO A 289 -1.72 3.33 13.67
CA PRO A 289 -2.98 3.87 13.18
C PRO A 289 -2.75 5.08 12.29
N ILE A 290 -3.61 5.24 11.29
CA ILE A 290 -3.67 6.39 10.40
C ILE A 290 -5.12 6.63 9.99
N ASP A 291 -5.42 7.82 9.49
CA ASP A 291 -6.70 8.17 8.92
C ASP A 291 -6.56 8.78 7.51
N ASN A 292 -7.70 9.05 6.91
CA ASN A 292 -7.77 9.59 5.56
C ASN A 292 -7.12 10.97 5.41
N ALA A 293 -7.18 11.83 6.44
CA ALA A 293 -6.73 13.21 6.39
C ALA A 293 -5.20 13.31 6.19
N ALA A 294 -4.46 12.31 6.67
CA ALA A 294 -3.00 12.24 6.49
C ALA A 294 -2.57 12.25 5.01
N TYR A 295 -3.46 11.94 4.08
CA TYR A 295 -3.19 11.86 2.64
C TYR A 295 -3.73 13.06 1.84
N ASP A 296 -4.24 14.11 2.48
CA ASP A 296 -4.83 15.27 1.80
C ASP A 296 -3.79 16.04 0.96
N ASP A 297 -2.55 16.11 1.40
CA ASP A 297 -1.48 16.71 0.59
C ASP A 297 -1.13 15.85 -0.63
N THR A 298 -1.27 14.54 -0.54
CA THR A 298 -1.12 13.66 -1.72
C THR A 298 -2.27 13.86 -2.72
N ILE A 299 -3.49 14.17 -2.25
CA ILE A 299 -4.59 14.57 -3.16
C ILE A 299 -4.21 15.84 -3.93
N LYS A 300 -3.66 16.85 -3.27
CA LYS A 300 -3.19 18.09 -3.93
C LYS A 300 -2.10 17.79 -4.95
N LEU A 301 -1.15 16.91 -4.60
CA LEU A 301 -0.09 16.45 -5.50
C LEU A 301 -0.66 15.84 -6.80
N ILE A 302 -1.57 14.87 -6.68
CA ILE A 302 -2.13 14.22 -7.89
C ILE A 302 -2.98 15.18 -8.72
N GLN A 303 -3.74 16.08 -8.09
CA GLN A 303 -4.49 17.12 -8.79
C GLN A 303 -3.57 18.09 -9.55
N PHE A 304 -2.43 18.44 -8.97
CA PHE A 304 -1.42 19.25 -9.61
C PHE A 304 -0.84 18.53 -10.84
N VAL A 305 -0.43 17.27 -10.69
CA VAL A 305 0.12 16.47 -11.80
C VAL A 305 -0.92 16.26 -12.92
N ASP A 306 -2.19 16.05 -12.57
CA ASP A 306 -3.27 15.95 -13.56
C ASP A 306 -3.43 17.25 -14.39
N LYS A 307 -3.25 18.42 -13.75
CA LYS A 307 -3.25 19.72 -14.45
C LYS A 307 -2.03 19.89 -15.36
N LEU A 308 -0.84 19.45 -14.91
CA LEU A 308 0.36 19.48 -15.77
C LEU A 308 0.14 18.67 -17.05
N ARG A 309 -0.34 17.45 -16.92
CA ARG A 309 -0.59 16.54 -18.05
C ARG A 309 -1.62 17.10 -19.05
N LYS A 310 -2.66 17.77 -18.55
CA LYS A 310 -3.68 18.40 -19.44
C LYS A 310 -3.15 19.61 -20.21
N LYS A 311 -2.08 20.26 -19.74
CA LYS A 311 -1.44 21.38 -20.46
C LYS A 311 -0.49 20.90 -21.56
N SER A 312 -0.02 19.64 -21.46
CA SER A 312 0.94 19.03 -22.39
C SER A 312 0.26 18.22 -23.50
N SER A 313 -1.02 17.91 -23.39
CA SER A 313 -1.85 17.24 -24.40
C SER A 313 -2.67 18.25 -25.21
#